data_daf900f5d9453331bad90c43524675d4
#
_entry.id   daf900f5d9453331bad90c43524675d4
#
_cell.length_a   1.000
_cell.length_b   1.000
_cell.length_c   1.000
_cell.angle_alpha   90.00
_cell.angle_beta   90.00
_cell.angle_gamma   90.00
#
_symmetry.space_group_name_H-M   'P 1'
#
loop_
_entity.id
_entity.type
_entity.pdbx_description
1 polymer ?
#
loop_
_entity_poly.entity_id
_entity_poly.type
_entity_poly.pdbx_seq_one_letter_code
_entity_poly.pdbx_strand_id
1 'polypeptide(L)'
;KQGFRENMLVADGPDFNYYSHVVKFDTVRAALFRRRKHSRVRGIKDVSTAFLQSHSYGEGKYKYICFKHPVTGVWKYDRQSGPIYGETSAPVRWELTLAPCIMEQGFERGENDPSVFYHPGRDLLVLTFVDDCYADGEPDDVDWFFKLLEERFHCKEEEYVLSDAPQDYLGMVIMEDNEGTYLSMEPYIGGALKILNIDQGKRASSTSL
;
A
#
# COMPACT_ATOMS: atom_id res chain seq x y z
N LYS A 1 -5.79 20.99 -7.33
CA LYS A 1 -5.72 19.81 -8.24
C LYS A 1 -7.14 19.51 -8.70
N GLN A 2 -7.44 19.81 -9.96
CA GLN A 2 -8.71 19.38 -10.55
C GLN A 2 -8.55 17.87 -10.81
N GLY A 3 -9.37 17.06 -10.13
CA GLY A 3 -9.46 15.64 -10.42
C GLY A 3 -9.88 15.45 -11.88
N PHE A 4 -9.26 14.52 -12.56
CA PHE A 4 -9.69 14.11 -13.90
C PHE A 4 -11.15 13.69 -13.85
N ARG A 5 -12.00 14.32 -14.67
CA ARG A 5 -13.34 13.79 -14.93
C ARG A 5 -13.16 12.61 -15.89
N GLU A 6 -13.12 11.43 -15.34
CA GLU A 6 -13.06 10.21 -16.12
C GLU A 6 -14.42 9.91 -16.73
N ASN A 7 -14.46 9.72 -18.05
CA ASN A 7 -15.64 9.15 -18.69
C ASN A 7 -15.62 7.63 -18.42
N MET A 8 -16.29 7.19 -17.36
CA MET A 8 -16.27 5.81 -16.84
C MET A 8 -16.70 4.72 -17.83
N LEU A 9 -17.28 5.09 -18.99
CA LEU A 9 -18.06 4.19 -19.83
C LEU A 9 -17.28 3.41 -20.89
N VAL A 10 -16.00 3.70 -21.13
CA VAL A 10 -15.35 3.16 -22.35
C VAL A 10 -14.46 1.94 -22.08
N ALA A 11 -13.74 1.89 -20.97
CA ALA A 11 -12.78 0.81 -20.71
C ALA A 11 -13.28 -0.24 -19.71
N ASP A 12 -14.06 0.16 -18.71
CA ASP A 12 -14.41 -0.70 -17.58
C ASP A 12 -15.81 -1.33 -17.70
N GLY A 13 -16.73 -0.69 -18.43
CA GLY A 13 -18.14 -1.12 -18.55
C GLY A 13 -19.00 -0.66 -17.35
N PRO A 14 -20.35 -0.75 -17.48
CA PRO A 14 -21.28 -0.21 -16.49
C PRO A 14 -21.27 -0.95 -15.13
N ASP A 15 -20.85 -2.21 -15.12
CA ASP A 15 -20.89 -3.08 -13.94
C ASP A 15 -19.51 -3.21 -13.25
N PHE A 16 -18.52 -2.43 -13.65
CA PHE A 16 -17.19 -2.51 -13.08
C PHE A 16 -17.18 -1.98 -11.63
N ASN A 17 -16.77 -2.82 -10.68
CA ASN A 17 -16.64 -2.43 -9.29
C ASN A 17 -15.32 -1.68 -9.08
N TYR A 18 -15.40 -0.39 -8.74
CA TYR A 18 -14.25 0.48 -8.48
C TYR A 18 -13.72 0.39 -7.05
N TYR A 19 -14.33 -0.42 -6.20
CA TYR A 19 -13.89 -0.57 -4.82
C TYR A 19 -12.63 -1.42 -4.75
N SER A 20 -11.59 -0.89 -4.11
CA SER A 20 -10.35 -1.59 -3.79
C SER A 20 -10.22 -1.71 -2.28
N HIS A 21 -9.78 -2.88 -1.83
CA HIS A 21 -9.53 -3.11 -0.43
C HIS A 21 -8.20 -2.48 0.00
N VAL A 22 -8.18 -1.94 1.19
CA VAL A 22 -6.97 -1.55 1.90
C VAL A 22 -7.01 -2.18 3.28
N VAL A 23 -5.87 -2.59 3.82
CA VAL A 23 -5.82 -3.20 5.14
C VAL A 23 -6.41 -2.28 6.20
N LYS A 24 -7.23 -2.83 7.07
CA LYS A 24 -7.85 -2.09 8.17
C LYS A 24 -6.81 -1.77 9.23
N PHE A 25 -6.92 -0.59 9.83
CA PHE A 25 -5.98 -0.15 10.87
C PHE A 25 -5.90 -1.12 12.07
N ASP A 26 -7.05 -1.65 12.49
CA ASP A 26 -7.10 -2.64 13.58
C ASP A 26 -6.41 -3.96 13.19
N THR A 27 -6.46 -4.35 11.92
CA THR A 27 -5.74 -5.51 11.38
C THR A 27 -4.23 -5.29 11.44
N VAL A 28 -3.76 -4.09 11.05
CA VAL A 28 -2.34 -3.72 11.15
C VAL A 28 -1.88 -3.80 12.61
N ARG A 29 -2.65 -3.23 13.54
CA ARG A 29 -2.33 -3.30 14.97
C ARG A 29 -2.28 -4.74 15.47
N ALA A 30 -3.26 -5.57 15.11
CA ALA A 30 -3.28 -6.99 15.48
C ALA A 30 -2.06 -7.74 14.94
N ALA A 31 -1.65 -7.48 13.69
CA ALA A 31 -0.47 -8.08 13.09
C ALA A 31 0.82 -7.68 13.84
N LEU A 32 0.94 -6.41 14.21
CA LEU A 32 2.09 -5.91 14.97
C LEU A 32 2.15 -6.49 16.39
N PHE A 33 1.00 -6.85 16.97
CA PHE A 33 0.93 -7.54 18.27
C PHE A 33 1.04 -9.06 18.18
N ARG A 34 1.13 -9.61 16.96
CA ARG A 34 1.36 -11.05 16.80
C ARG A 34 2.61 -11.46 17.55
N ARG A 35 2.47 -12.48 18.44
CA ARG A 35 3.55 -12.91 19.33
C ARG A 35 4.80 -13.27 18.53
N ARG A 36 5.87 -12.53 18.77
CA ARG A 36 7.17 -12.75 18.16
C ARG A 36 7.79 -14.04 18.70
N LYS A 37 8.04 -14.99 17.82
CA LYS A 37 9.04 -16.04 18.09
C LYS A 37 10.41 -15.41 17.88
N HIS A 38 11.43 -15.87 18.59
CA HIS A 38 12.77 -15.27 18.61
C HIS A 38 13.46 -15.15 17.23
N SER A 39 13.01 -15.92 16.23
CA SER A 39 13.56 -15.92 14.88
C SER A 39 12.78 -15.08 13.86
N ARG A 40 11.60 -14.57 14.22
CA ARG A 40 10.74 -13.88 13.24
C ARG A 40 11.22 -12.45 12.97
N VAL A 41 11.11 -12.05 11.72
CA VAL A 41 11.36 -10.69 11.26
C VAL A 41 10.10 -10.08 10.68
N ARG A 42 10.09 -8.77 10.62
CA ARG A 42 9.08 -7.96 9.96
C ARG A 42 9.76 -7.13 8.90
N GLY A 43 9.23 -7.16 7.70
CA GLY A 43 9.75 -6.39 6.59
C GLY A 43 8.66 -5.65 5.86
N ILE A 44 9.03 -4.56 5.19
CA ILE A 44 8.17 -3.75 4.36
C ILE A 44 8.82 -3.65 2.99
N LYS A 45 8.04 -3.84 1.93
CA LYS A 45 8.49 -3.69 0.56
C LYS A 45 7.49 -2.86 -0.24
N ASP A 46 7.98 -1.80 -0.84
CA ASP A 46 7.20 -0.90 -1.69
C ASP A 46 7.30 -1.35 -3.16
N VAL A 47 6.16 -1.52 -3.82
CA VAL A 47 6.11 -1.79 -5.26
C VAL A 47 6.10 -0.46 -6.01
N SER A 48 7.20 -0.14 -6.64
CA SER A 48 7.40 1.12 -7.36
C SER A 48 6.37 1.31 -8.48
N THR A 49 5.69 2.44 -8.51
CA THR A 49 4.73 2.74 -9.60
C THR A 49 3.68 1.65 -9.82
N ALA A 50 3.14 1.07 -8.76
CA ALA A 50 2.24 -0.08 -8.75
C ALA A 50 1.11 -0.01 -9.80
N PHE A 51 0.42 1.13 -9.92
CA PHE A 51 -0.66 1.27 -10.89
C PHE A 51 -0.20 1.12 -12.35
N LEU A 52 1.03 1.54 -12.66
CA LEU A 52 1.58 1.38 -14.02
C LEU A 52 1.98 -0.07 -14.31
N GLN A 53 2.13 -0.89 -13.30
CA GLN A 53 2.43 -2.32 -13.39
C GLN A 53 1.19 -3.21 -13.34
N SER A 54 0.00 -2.61 -13.19
CA SER A 54 -1.27 -3.33 -13.19
C SER A 54 -1.59 -3.92 -14.55
N HIS A 55 -2.44 -4.94 -14.57
CA HIS A 55 -2.96 -5.52 -15.80
C HIS A 55 -3.62 -4.43 -16.68
N SER A 56 -3.47 -4.59 -17.99
CA SER A 56 -4.12 -3.73 -18.98
C SER A 56 -5.66 -3.77 -18.87
N TYR A 57 -6.33 -2.86 -19.54
CA TYR A 57 -7.81 -2.84 -19.60
C TYR A 57 -8.42 -4.09 -20.27
N GLY A 58 -7.61 -4.93 -20.91
CA GLY A 58 -8.00 -6.08 -21.70
C GLY A 58 -7.79 -5.86 -23.20
N GLU A 59 -7.91 -6.93 -23.97
CA GLU A 59 -7.66 -6.92 -25.41
C GLU A 59 -8.59 -5.92 -26.12
N GLY A 60 -8.01 -5.06 -26.95
CA GLY A 60 -8.72 -4.03 -27.70
C GLY A 60 -9.27 -2.86 -26.87
N LYS A 61 -9.11 -2.89 -25.53
CA LYS A 61 -9.58 -1.81 -24.65
C LYS A 61 -8.46 -0.82 -24.37
N TYR A 62 -8.79 0.48 -24.48
CA TYR A 62 -7.85 1.57 -24.23
C TYR A 62 -8.60 2.85 -23.87
N LYS A 63 -7.87 3.78 -23.25
CA LYS A 63 -8.30 5.17 -23.03
C LYS A 63 -7.39 6.10 -23.81
N TYR A 64 -7.88 7.31 -24.12
CA TYR A 64 -7.03 8.38 -24.61
C TYR A 64 -6.70 9.34 -23.49
N ILE A 65 -5.41 9.65 -23.35
CA ILE A 65 -4.94 10.73 -22.49
C ILE A 65 -4.58 11.93 -23.34
N CYS A 66 -4.88 13.11 -22.81
CA CYS A 66 -4.52 14.38 -23.41
C CYS A 66 -3.62 15.15 -22.45
N PHE A 67 -2.46 15.56 -22.91
CA PHE A 67 -1.53 16.32 -22.09
C PHE A 67 -0.82 17.40 -22.92
N LYS A 68 -0.38 18.43 -22.22
CA LYS A 68 0.41 19.50 -22.83
C LYS A 68 1.88 19.14 -22.74
N HIS A 69 2.58 19.08 -23.87
CA HIS A 69 3.99 18.77 -23.88
C HIS A 69 4.78 19.81 -23.08
N PRO A 70 5.59 19.43 -22.08
CA PRO A 70 6.18 20.37 -21.12
C PRO A 70 7.15 21.38 -21.75
N VAL A 71 7.81 21.01 -22.85
CA VAL A 71 8.78 21.86 -23.53
C VAL A 71 8.13 22.71 -24.63
N THR A 72 7.32 22.08 -25.49
CA THR A 72 6.76 22.75 -26.68
C THR A 72 5.43 23.44 -26.44
N GLY A 73 4.73 23.13 -25.34
CA GLY A 73 3.40 23.62 -25.03
C GLY A 73 2.28 23.11 -25.96
N VAL A 74 2.59 22.22 -26.88
CA VAL A 74 1.62 21.64 -27.83
C VAL A 74 0.82 20.53 -27.14
N TRP A 75 -0.49 20.46 -27.38
CA TRP A 75 -1.33 19.39 -26.93
C TRP A 75 -1.01 18.09 -27.68
N LYS A 76 -0.82 17.00 -26.91
CA LYS A 76 -0.61 15.66 -27.41
C LYS A 76 -1.69 14.73 -26.90
N TYR A 77 -1.98 13.71 -27.70
CA TYR A 77 -2.92 12.65 -27.39
C TYR A 77 -2.20 11.32 -27.50
N ASP A 78 -2.29 10.51 -26.47
CA ASP A 78 -1.70 9.16 -26.44
C ASP A 78 -2.77 8.14 -26.09
N ARG A 79 -2.56 6.92 -26.59
CA ARG A 79 -3.41 5.77 -26.28
C ARG A 79 -2.82 5.02 -25.09
N GLN A 80 -3.64 4.89 -24.06
CA GLN A 80 -3.32 4.24 -22.81
C GLN A 80 -4.00 2.87 -22.75
N SER A 81 -3.23 1.80 -22.51
CA SER A 81 -3.72 0.41 -22.44
C SER A 81 -3.88 -0.12 -21.02
N GLY A 82 -3.37 0.58 -20.01
CA GLY A 82 -3.45 0.24 -18.60
C GLY A 82 -3.65 1.47 -17.72
N PRO A 83 -3.92 1.28 -16.42
CA PRO A 83 -4.24 2.37 -15.51
C PRO A 83 -3.03 3.27 -15.22
N ILE A 84 -3.33 4.54 -14.91
CA ILE A 84 -2.35 5.51 -14.43
C ILE A 84 -2.81 6.14 -13.12
N TYR A 85 -1.89 6.83 -12.45
CA TYR A 85 -2.20 7.58 -11.23
C TYR A 85 -3.26 8.65 -11.49
N GLY A 86 -4.28 8.67 -10.62
CA GLY A 86 -5.43 9.58 -10.71
C GLY A 86 -6.66 8.96 -11.38
N GLU A 87 -6.57 7.75 -11.91
CA GLU A 87 -7.74 7.01 -12.40
C GLU A 87 -8.46 6.32 -11.24
N THR A 88 -9.80 6.35 -11.30
CA THR A 88 -10.66 5.72 -10.29
C THR A 88 -10.51 4.19 -10.30
N SER A 89 -10.23 3.60 -11.47
CA SER A 89 -10.07 2.14 -11.63
C SER A 89 -8.67 1.64 -11.24
N ALA A 90 -7.68 2.51 -11.10
CA ALA A 90 -6.30 2.10 -10.86
C ALA A 90 -6.11 1.26 -9.60
N PRO A 91 -6.66 1.63 -8.43
CA PRO A 91 -6.49 0.84 -7.21
C PRO A 91 -7.05 -0.58 -7.31
N VAL A 92 -8.27 -0.74 -7.85
CA VAL A 92 -8.87 -2.07 -7.99
C VAL A 92 -8.16 -2.92 -9.02
N ARG A 93 -7.65 -2.32 -10.11
CA ARG A 93 -6.87 -3.05 -11.12
C ARG A 93 -5.54 -3.52 -10.55
N TRP A 94 -4.94 -2.72 -9.71
CA TRP A 94 -3.74 -3.13 -8.96
C TRP A 94 -4.05 -4.30 -8.01
N GLU A 95 -5.11 -4.22 -7.24
CA GLU A 95 -5.55 -5.32 -6.38
C GLU A 95 -5.80 -6.61 -7.16
N LEU A 96 -6.47 -6.52 -8.33
CA LEU A 96 -6.71 -7.65 -9.23
C LEU A 96 -5.42 -8.19 -9.89
N THR A 97 -4.33 -7.46 -9.83
CA THR A 97 -3.01 -7.90 -10.30
C THR A 97 -2.20 -8.53 -9.17
N LEU A 98 -2.11 -7.86 -8.03
CA LEU A 98 -1.28 -8.28 -6.91
C LEU A 98 -1.87 -9.48 -6.16
N ALA A 99 -3.17 -9.45 -5.83
CA ALA A 99 -3.78 -10.50 -5.02
C ALA A 99 -3.69 -11.90 -5.65
N PRO A 100 -4.00 -12.11 -6.96
CA PRO A 100 -3.79 -13.40 -7.59
C PRO A 100 -2.31 -13.84 -7.57
N CYS A 101 -1.37 -12.91 -7.79
CA CYS A 101 0.06 -13.22 -7.75
C CYS A 101 0.49 -13.78 -6.39
N ILE A 102 -0.04 -13.23 -5.30
CA ILE A 102 0.20 -13.72 -3.93
C ILE A 102 -0.49 -15.09 -3.73
N MET A 103 -1.76 -15.20 -4.09
CA MET A 103 -2.56 -16.43 -3.88
C MET A 103 -2.03 -17.63 -4.67
N GLU A 104 -1.48 -17.44 -5.87
CA GLU A 104 -0.85 -18.48 -6.69
C GLU A 104 0.31 -19.17 -5.97
N GLN A 105 0.86 -18.55 -4.94
CA GLN A 105 1.96 -19.09 -4.14
C GLN A 105 1.51 -19.86 -2.89
N GLY A 106 0.23 -20.13 -2.76
CA GLY A 106 -0.33 -20.88 -1.65
C GLY A 106 -0.78 -20.04 -0.45
N PHE A 107 -0.88 -18.74 -0.62
CA PHE A 107 -1.48 -17.88 0.40
C PHE A 107 -3.01 -17.99 0.38
N GLU A 108 -3.57 -17.99 1.56
CA GLU A 108 -5.00 -17.86 1.81
C GLU A 108 -5.32 -16.38 2.06
N ARG A 109 -6.36 -15.87 1.39
CA ARG A 109 -6.81 -14.49 1.53
C ARG A 109 -7.81 -14.36 2.66
N GLY A 110 -7.69 -13.33 3.50
CA GLY A 110 -8.59 -13.08 4.61
C GLY A 110 -10.02 -12.74 4.15
N GLU A 111 -11.02 -13.42 4.73
CA GLU A 111 -12.44 -13.16 4.41
C GLU A 111 -12.92 -11.81 4.95
N ASN A 112 -12.53 -11.46 6.18
CA ASN A 112 -12.96 -10.22 6.84
C ASN A 112 -12.13 -8.99 6.45
N ASP A 113 -10.91 -9.21 6.01
CA ASP A 113 -10.00 -8.19 5.50
C ASP A 113 -9.24 -8.75 4.30
N PRO A 114 -9.72 -8.49 3.07
CA PRO A 114 -9.12 -9.04 1.85
C PRO A 114 -7.71 -8.52 1.52
N SER A 115 -7.19 -7.58 2.29
CA SER A 115 -5.80 -7.11 2.21
C SER A 115 -4.85 -7.91 3.09
N VAL A 116 -5.34 -8.96 3.74
CA VAL A 116 -4.57 -9.91 4.55
C VAL A 116 -4.37 -11.19 3.77
N PHE A 117 -3.14 -11.69 3.76
CA PHE A 117 -2.78 -12.97 3.17
C PHE A 117 -1.96 -13.77 4.18
N TYR A 118 -2.26 -15.04 4.30
CA TYR A 118 -1.55 -15.95 5.20
C TYR A 118 -1.12 -17.21 4.48
N HIS A 119 0.14 -17.57 4.62
CA HIS A 119 0.67 -18.83 4.07
C HIS A 119 0.80 -19.86 5.20
N PRO A 120 -0.10 -20.86 5.29
CA PRO A 120 -0.13 -21.78 6.44
C PRO A 120 1.13 -22.65 6.54
N GLY A 121 1.68 -23.10 5.41
CA GLY A 121 2.89 -23.93 5.38
C GLY A 121 4.18 -23.21 5.79
N ARG A 122 4.19 -21.87 5.74
CA ARG A 122 5.35 -21.02 6.10
C ARG A 122 5.10 -20.19 7.36
N ASP A 123 3.91 -20.23 7.93
CA ASP A 123 3.48 -19.33 9.00
C ASP A 123 3.79 -17.84 8.69
N LEU A 124 3.65 -17.45 7.42
CA LEU A 124 3.97 -16.13 6.90
C LEU A 124 2.70 -15.30 6.75
N LEU A 125 2.64 -14.15 7.42
CA LEU A 125 1.56 -13.17 7.32
C LEU A 125 1.98 -12.03 6.40
N VAL A 126 1.13 -11.67 5.45
CA VAL A 126 1.32 -10.53 4.56
C VAL A 126 0.12 -9.61 4.63
N LEU A 127 0.38 -8.31 4.74
CA LEU A 127 -0.62 -7.24 4.63
C LEU A 127 -0.30 -6.37 3.44
N THR A 128 -1.31 -6.00 2.65
CA THR A 128 -1.14 -5.13 1.49
C THR A 128 -1.86 -3.80 1.70
N PHE A 129 -1.17 -2.70 1.43
CA PHE A 129 -1.76 -1.37 1.41
C PHE A 129 -1.29 -0.65 0.14
N VAL A 130 -2.10 -0.77 -0.91
CA VAL A 130 -1.78 -0.28 -2.27
C VAL A 130 -0.44 -0.85 -2.74
N ASP A 131 0.63 -0.06 -2.69
CA ASP A 131 1.99 -0.38 -3.12
C ASP A 131 2.87 -0.95 -1.99
N ASP A 132 2.46 -0.78 -0.74
CA ASP A 132 3.19 -1.29 0.42
C ASP A 132 2.78 -2.73 0.75
N CYS A 133 3.76 -3.63 0.83
CA CYS A 133 3.61 -5.00 1.30
C CYS A 133 4.38 -5.19 2.62
N TYR A 134 3.64 -5.39 3.71
CA TYR A 134 4.21 -5.79 5.00
C TYR A 134 4.23 -7.31 5.10
N ALA A 135 5.32 -7.88 5.57
CA ALA A 135 5.48 -9.32 5.80
C ALA A 135 6.01 -9.61 7.21
N ASP A 136 5.44 -10.61 7.88
CA ASP A 136 5.85 -11.09 9.21
C ASP A 136 6.02 -12.61 9.17
N GLY A 137 7.23 -13.10 9.31
CA GLY A 137 7.59 -14.51 9.21
C GLY A 137 9.00 -14.83 9.66
N GLU A 138 9.44 -16.06 9.41
CA GLU A 138 10.85 -16.43 9.50
C GLU A 138 11.64 -15.65 8.43
N PRO A 139 12.92 -15.29 8.68
CA PRO A 139 13.70 -14.47 7.75
C PRO A 139 13.70 -15.00 6.31
N ASP A 140 13.99 -16.28 6.13
CA ASP A 140 14.04 -16.91 4.81
C ASP A 140 12.69 -16.87 4.07
N ASP A 141 11.57 -16.90 4.80
CA ASP A 141 10.23 -16.85 4.23
C ASP A 141 9.83 -15.41 3.84
N VAL A 142 10.25 -14.42 4.63
CA VAL A 142 10.06 -13.00 4.28
C VAL A 142 10.90 -12.64 3.04
N ASP A 143 12.17 -13.05 3.00
CA ASP A 143 13.05 -12.87 1.85
C ASP A 143 12.52 -13.57 0.60
N TRP A 144 11.99 -14.78 0.74
CA TRP A 144 11.35 -15.50 -0.34
C TRP A 144 10.16 -14.75 -0.92
N PHE A 145 9.30 -14.20 -0.05
CA PHE A 145 8.15 -13.40 -0.49
C PHE A 145 8.57 -12.12 -1.21
N PHE A 146 9.59 -11.43 -0.71
CA PHE A 146 10.09 -10.21 -1.36
C PHE A 146 10.72 -10.49 -2.72
N LYS A 147 11.48 -11.57 -2.86
CA LYS A 147 12.00 -12.03 -4.16
C LYS A 147 10.89 -12.37 -5.15
N LEU A 148 9.81 -12.99 -4.68
CA LEU A 148 8.63 -13.26 -5.50
C LEU A 148 7.99 -11.98 -6.04
N LEU A 149 7.91 -10.92 -5.23
CA LEU A 149 7.44 -9.63 -5.70
C LEU A 149 8.40 -9.03 -6.74
N GLU A 150 9.71 -9.12 -6.52
CA GLU A 150 10.74 -8.61 -7.45
C GLU A 150 10.77 -9.33 -8.80
N GLU A 151 10.44 -10.61 -8.82
CA GLU A 151 10.32 -11.38 -10.08
C GLU A 151 9.16 -10.90 -10.96
N ARG A 152 8.14 -10.31 -10.37
CA ARG A 152 6.91 -9.88 -11.04
C ARG A 152 6.81 -8.38 -11.21
N PHE A 153 7.38 -7.61 -10.29
CA PHE A 153 7.20 -6.17 -10.19
C PHE A 153 8.52 -5.44 -9.95
N HIS A 154 8.60 -4.20 -10.38
CA HIS A 154 9.65 -3.30 -9.95
C HIS A 154 9.39 -2.86 -8.52
N CYS A 155 10.26 -3.21 -7.60
CA CYS A 155 10.18 -2.88 -6.19
C CYS A 155 11.31 -1.93 -5.79
N LYS A 156 11.12 -1.21 -4.68
CA LYS A 156 12.22 -0.58 -3.95
C LYS A 156 12.96 -1.62 -3.11
N GLU A 157 14.10 -1.23 -2.54
CA GLU A 157 14.76 -2.05 -1.54
C GLU A 157 13.80 -2.29 -0.35
N GLU A 158 13.90 -3.49 0.24
CA GLU A 158 13.13 -3.85 1.42
C GLU A 158 13.63 -3.13 2.66
N GLU A 159 12.72 -2.84 3.57
CA GLU A 159 12.99 -2.25 4.86
C GLU A 159 12.55 -3.20 5.97
N TYR A 160 13.50 -3.59 6.84
CA TYR A 160 13.20 -4.45 7.99
C TYR A 160 12.96 -3.64 9.24
N VAL A 161 11.95 -4.02 10.03
CA VAL A 161 11.72 -3.47 11.36
C VAL A 161 12.77 -4.04 12.30
N LEU A 162 13.76 -3.21 12.62
CA LEU A 162 14.88 -3.56 13.49
C LEU A 162 14.64 -3.01 14.88
N SER A 163 15.23 -3.70 15.90
CA SER A 163 15.07 -3.34 17.30
C SER A 163 15.65 -1.96 17.69
N ASP A 164 16.51 -1.41 16.87
CA ASP A 164 17.23 -0.16 17.11
C ASP A 164 17.00 0.92 16.04
N ALA A 165 16.15 0.65 15.07
CA ALA A 165 15.83 1.57 13.98
C ALA A 165 14.31 1.74 13.83
N PRO A 166 13.76 2.93 14.10
CA PRO A 166 12.36 3.24 13.84
C PRO A 166 12.03 3.08 12.35
N GLN A 167 10.90 2.46 12.04
CA GLN A 167 10.45 2.22 10.67
C GLN A 167 9.13 2.92 10.39
N ASP A 168 9.08 3.68 9.31
CA ASP A 168 7.83 4.32 8.85
C ASP A 168 6.93 3.30 8.13
N TYR A 169 5.68 3.18 8.58
CA TYR A 169 4.65 2.36 7.92
C TYR A 169 3.28 3.01 8.06
N LEU A 170 2.65 3.30 6.95
CA LEU A 170 1.30 3.91 6.86
C LEU A 170 1.14 5.20 7.68
N GLY A 171 2.17 6.03 7.75
CA GLY A 171 2.18 7.27 8.53
C GLY A 171 2.35 7.09 10.04
N MET A 172 2.66 5.87 10.46
CA MET A 172 3.07 5.55 11.82
C MET A 172 4.55 5.21 11.84
N VAL A 173 5.19 5.42 12.99
CA VAL A 173 6.53 4.90 13.26
C VAL A 173 6.42 3.66 14.12
N ILE A 174 6.95 2.55 13.62
CA ILE A 174 7.08 1.30 14.37
C ILE A 174 8.45 1.32 15.02
N MET A 175 8.48 1.08 16.32
CA MET A 175 9.70 0.90 17.12
C MET A 175 9.62 -0.43 17.86
N GLU A 176 10.75 -1.12 17.98
CA GLU A 176 10.86 -2.34 18.75
C GLU A 176 12.02 -2.23 19.73
N ASP A 177 11.80 -2.73 20.95
CA ASP A 177 12.84 -2.94 21.94
C ASP A 177 12.65 -4.29 22.66
N ASN A 178 13.43 -4.51 23.71
CA ASN A 178 13.34 -5.73 24.53
C ASN A 178 12.02 -5.88 25.30
N GLU A 179 11.27 -4.79 25.47
CA GLU A 179 10.01 -4.76 26.21
C GLU A 179 8.81 -4.96 25.29
N GLY A 180 8.91 -4.57 23.99
CA GLY A 180 7.82 -4.76 23.05
C GLY A 180 7.91 -3.97 21.76
N THR A 181 6.78 -3.93 21.06
CA THR A 181 6.56 -3.13 19.84
C THR A 181 5.72 -1.90 20.19
N TYR A 182 6.18 -0.74 19.78
CA TYR A 182 5.54 0.54 20.01
C TYR A 182 5.12 1.16 18.69
N LEU A 183 3.96 1.81 18.68
CA LEU A 183 3.47 2.60 17.56
C LEU A 183 3.42 4.06 17.96
N SER A 184 4.06 4.92 17.17
CA SER A 184 3.98 6.37 17.32
C SER A 184 3.35 7.00 16.09
N MET A 185 2.39 7.91 16.31
CA MET A 185 1.81 8.78 15.28
C MET A 185 2.35 10.21 15.37
N GLU A 186 3.41 10.43 16.12
CA GLU A 186 3.98 11.77 16.38
C GLU A 186 4.31 12.54 15.09
N PRO A 187 4.92 11.95 14.05
CA PRO A 187 5.17 12.66 12.80
C PRO A 187 3.88 13.13 12.11
N TYR A 188 2.86 12.28 12.09
CA TYR A 188 1.55 12.60 11.52
C TYR A 188 0.85 13.72 12.30
N ILE A 189 0.83 13.62 13.64
CA ILE A 189 0.26 14.63 14.52
C ILE A 189 1.00 15.95 14.37
N GLY A 190 2.33 15.94 14.37
CA GLY A 190 3.17 17.12 14.16
C GLY A 190 2.91 17.80 12.81
N GLY A 191 2.74 17.02 11.76
CA GLY A 191 2.34 17.51 10.44
C GLY A 191 0.96 18.17 10.44
N ALA A 192 -0.03 17.53 11.05
CA ALA A 192 -1.39 18.08 11.18
C ALA A 192 -1.42 19.39 11.97
N LEU A 193 -0.70 19.46 13.09
CA LEU A 193 -0.60 20.67 13.91
C LEU A 193 0.02 21.85 13.13
N LYS A 194 1.05 21.58 12.30
CA LYS A 194 1.64 22.59 11.42
C LYS A 194 0.65 23.12 10.39
N ILE A 195 -0.12 22.23 9.75
CA ILE A 195 -1.14 22.61 8.75
C ILE A 195 -2.23 23.47 9.39
N LEU A 196 -2.62 23.15 10.62
CA LEU A 196 -3.65 23.85 11.37
C LEU A 196 -3.13 25.12 12.09
N ASN A 197 -1.83 25.43 11.97
CA ASN A 197 -1.16 26.51 12.70
C ASN A 197 -1.38 26.46 14.22
N ILE A 198 -1.46 25.25 14.79
CA ILE A 198 -1.59 25.07 16.24
C ILE A 198 -0.18 25.06 16.84
N ASP A 199 0.06 26.00 17.72
CA ASP A 199 1.30 26.09 18.48
C ASP A 199 1.36 25.00 19.55
N GLN A 200 2.34 24.10 19.45
CA GLN A 200 2.54 22.99 20.40
C GLN A 200 2.86 23.47 21.83
N GLY A 201 3.23 24.76 22.00
CA GLY A 201 3.53 25.37 23.32
C GLY A 201 2.29 25.85 24.09
N LYS A 202 1.13 25.96 23.45
CA LYS A 202 -0.11 26.38 24.14
C LYS A 202 -0.87 25.19 24.68
N ARG A 203 -0.84 24.99 26.01
CA ARG A 203 -1.78 24.10 26.69
C ARG A 203 -3.22 24.46 26.26
N ALA A 204 -4.00 23.49 25.83
CA ALA A 204 -5.44 23.65 25.69
C ALA A 204 -5.98 24.21 27.02
N SER A 205 -6.64 25.36 26.98
CA SER A 205 -7.34 25.86 28.15
C SER A 205 -8.42 24.85 28.48
N SER A 206 -8.39 24.27 29.68
CA SER A 206 -9.49 23.48 30.18
C SER A 206 -10.69 24.38 30.30
N THR A 207 -11.61 24.33 29.35
CA THR A 207 -12.99 24.81 29.57
C THR A 207 -13.62 23.80 30.48
N SER A 208 -13.69 24.14 31.79
CA SER A 208 -14.59 23.48 32.70
C SER A 208 -16.03 23.76 32.21
N LEU A 209 -16.72 22.71 31.81
CA LEU A 209 -18.18 22.72 31.73
C LEU A 209 -18.76 22.64 33.11
#